data_ccc74716135b912ebc0ea683c1a5c7a1
#
_entry.id   ccc74716135b912ebc0ea683c1a5c7a1
#
_cell.length_a   1.000
_cell.length_b   1.000
_cell.length_c   1.000
_cell.angle_alpha   90.00
_cell.angle_beta   90.00
_cell.angle_gamma   90.00
#
_symmetry.space_group_name_H-M   'P 1'
#
loop_
_entity.id
_entity.type
_entity.pdbx_description
1 polymer ?
#
loop_
_entity_poly.entity_id
_entity_poly.type
_entity_poly.pdbx_seq_one_letter_code
_entity_poly.pdbx_strand_id
1 'polypeptide(L)'
;MRFLNIILTFLLCFYVYPALSSNNFNLIPIEVSKNVFIFLGDNNDVNENNGGAISNTGFIIGENAVLVIDAGPSYIYASNVIEIINSYSDLPIKYLVVTHHHADHSFGISKYLEINTEIIMAEAEVKRYIKYGNRSLRQLSNQIGKEWFLNT
;
A
#
# COMPACT_ATOMS: atom_id res chain seq x y z
N MET A 1 -31.54 21.24 59.72
CA MET A 1 -31.06 21.40 58.33
C MET A 1 -30.14 20.24 58.00
N ARG A 2 -30.62 19.32 57.14
CA ARG A 2 -29.81 18.17 56.68
C ARG A 2 -29.21 18.51 55.31
N PHE A 3 -27.86 18.59 55.21
CA PHE A 3 -27.19 18.75 53.96
C PHE A 3 -27.12 17.40 53.26
N LEU A 4 -27.74 17.30 52.07
CA LEU A 4 -27.73 16.16 51.19
C LEU A 4 -26.49 16.27 50.30
N ASN A 5 -25.44 15.48 50.57
CA ASN A 5 -24.26 15.39 49.69
C ASN A 5 -24.63 14.51 48.51
N ILE A 6 -24.77 15.11 47.32
CA ILE A 6 -24.90 14.43 46.04
C ILE A 6 -23.48 14.12 45.55
N ILE A 7 -23.06 12.85 45.67
CA ILE A 7 -21.83 12.38 45.03
C ILE A 7 -22.15 12.04 43.56
N LEU A 8 -21.70 12.93 42.68
CA LEU A 8 -21.80 12.73 41.22
C LEU A 8 -20.65 11.83 40.75
N THR A 9 -20.96 10.56 40.59
CA THR A 9 -19.99 9.57 40.08
C THR A 9 -19.90 9.72 38.56
N PHE A 10 -18.82 10.34 38.07
CA PHE A 10 -18.49 10.38 36.65
C PHE A 10 -18.01 8.98 36.20
N LEU A 11 -18.87 8.22 35.51
CA LEU A 11 -18.49 6.99 34.84
C LEU A 11 -17.72 7.37 33.55
N LEU A 12 -16.38 7.37 33.61
CA LEU A 12 -15.54 7.45 32.42
C LEU A 12 -15.64 6.11 31.67
N CYS A 13 -16.50 6.05 30.67
CA CYS A 13 -16.45 4.97 29.68
C CYS A 13 -15.20 5.13 28.84
N PHE A 14 -14.14 4.41 29.15
CA PHE A 14 -13.03 4.21 28.25
C PHE A 14 -13.53 3.37 27.06
N TYR A 15 -13.84 4.03 25.96
CA TYR A 15 -13.95 3.33 24.67
C TYR A 15 -12.57 2.83 24.30
N VAL A 16 -12.31 1.55 24.61
CA VAL A 16 -11.17 0.85 24.04
C VAL A 16 -11.49 0.62 22.56
N TYR A 17 -11.02 1.52 21.70
CA TYR A 17 -10.98 1.20 20.28
C TYR A 17 -10.05 0.00 20.12
N PRO A 18 -10.50 -1.13 19.52
CA PRO A 18 -9.56 -2.16 19.15
C PRO A 18 -8.50 -1.51 18.27
N ALA A 19 -7.24 -1.62 18.67
CA ALA A 19 -6.14 -1.26 17.79
C ALA A 19 -6.30 -2.15 16.56
N LEU A 20 -6.75 -1.57 15.45
CA LEU A 20 -6.67 -2.22 14.15
C LEU A 20 -5.19 -2.56 14.00
N SER A 21 -4.85 -3.85 14.03
CA SER A 21 -3.54 -4.32 13.62
C SER A 21 -3.36 -3.79 12.20
N SER A 22 -2.60 -2.72 12.04
CA SER A 22 -2.28 -2.22 10.72
C SER A 22 -1.29 -3.23 10.14
N ASN A 23 -1.75 -4.07 9.22
CA ASN A 23 -0.85 -4.85 8.40
C ASN A 23 0.11 -3.86 7.75
N ASN A 24 1.39 -3.98 8.08
CA ASN A 24 2.42 -3.06 7.61
C ASN A 24 3.53 -3.88 6.95
N PHE A 25 3.96 -3.44 5.78
CA PHE A 25 5.10 -4.04 5.09
C PHE A 25 6.39 -3.44 5.64
N ASN A 26 7.33 -4.30 6.05
CA ASN A 26 8.65 -3.85 6.50
C ASN A 26 9.55 -3.56 5.27
N LEU A 27 9.21 -2.51 4.51
CA LEU A 27 9.90 -2.14 3.29
C LEU A 27 11.20 -1.39 3.58
N ILE A 28 12.29 -1.88 3.05
CA ILE A 28 13.61 -1.23 3.17
C ILE A 28 14.07 -0.85 1.76
N PRO A 29 14.13 0.46 1.42
CA PRO A 29 14.60 0.89 0.12
C PRO A 29 16.11 0.70 0.01
N ILE A 30 16.57 0.12 -1.10
CA ILE A 30 17.97 -0.08 -1.43
C ILE A 30 18.33 0.85 -2.57
N GLU A 31 19.24 1.79 -2.37
CA GLU A 31 19.74 2.66 -3.43
C GLU A 31 20.73 1.85 -4.31
N VAL A 32 20.33 1.56 -5.54
CA VAL A 32 21.15 0.79 -6.50
C VAL A 32 21.93 1.68 -7.45
N SER A 33 21.53 2.93 -7.58
CA SER A 33 22.23 4.00 -8.28
C SER A 33 21.76 5.34 -7.71
N LYS A 34 22.45 6.42 -7.98
CA LYS A 34 22.07 7.77 -7.50
C LYS A 34 20.60 8.04 -7.80
N ASN A 35 19.79 8.25 -6.77
CA ASN A 35 18.36 8.53 -6.82
C ASN A 35 17.50 7.39 -7.40
N VAL A 36 18.01 6.15 -7.51
CA VAL A 36 17.29 4.97 -7.97
C VAL A 36 17.22 3.96 -6.85
N PHE A 37 16.01 3.67 -6.40
CA PHE A 37 15.74 2.82 -5.24
C PHE A 37 14.88 1.63 -5.64
N ILE A 38 15.16 0.48 -5.02
CA ILE A 38 14.35 -0.73 -5.16
C ILE A 38 13.88 -1.25 -3.81
N PHE A 39 12.73 -1.90 -3.81
CA PHE A 39 12.26 -2.76 -2.74
C PHE A 39 12.33 -4.19 -3.24
N LEU A 40 13.01 -5.06 -2.51
CA LEU A 40 13.08 -6.49 -2.86
C LEU A 40 11.81 -7.19 -2.41
N GLY A 41 11.22 -7.96 -3.31
CA GLY A 41 10.14 -8.88 -2.99
C GLY A 41 10.61 -10.04 -2.11
N ASP A 42 9.67 -10.65 -1.42
CA ASP A 42 9.93 -11.88 -0.65
C ASP A 42 10.24 -13.04 -1.61
N ASN A 43 11.24 -13.86 -1.29
CA ASN A 43 11.62 -15.04 -2.08
C ASN A 43 10.71 -16.25 -1.86
N ASN A 44 9.79 -16.18 -0.91
CA ASN A 44 8.81 -17.24 -0.66
C ASN A 44 7.59 -17.07 -1.57
N ASP A 45 6.80 -18.14 -1.69
CA ASP A 45 5.48 -18.05 -2.30
C ASP A 45 4.58 -17.08 -1.52
N VAL A 46 3.53 -16.61 -2.18
CA VAL A 46 2.47 -15.77 -1.57
C VAL A 46 1.93 -16.43 -0.29
N ASN A 47 1.97 -15.70 0.82
CA ASN A 47 1.49 -16.17 2.12
C ASN A 47 1.02 -15.00 3.00
N GLU A 48 0.39 -15.32 4.13
CA GLU A 48 -0.15 -14.33 5.06
C GLU A 48 0.91 -13.38 5.64
N ASN A 49 2.17 -13.83 5.79
CA ASN A 49 3.23 -13.00 6.38
C ASN A 49 3.77 -11.95 5.40
N ASN A 50 3.86 -12.29 4.11
CA ASN A 50 4.36 -11.36 3.09
C ASN A 50 3.26 -10.53 2.41
N GLY A 51 1.98 -10.80 2.70
CA GLY A 51 0.86 -10.05 2.14
C GLY A 51 0.85 -9.98 0.61
N GLY A 52 1.51 -10.93 -0.06
CA GLY A 52 1.66 -10.97 -1.52
C GLY A 52 2.79 -10.08 -2.07
N ALA A 53 3.64 -9.49 -1.24
CA ALA A 53 4.78 -8.67 -1.66
C ALA A 53 5.96 -9.55 -2.11
N ILE A 54 5.80 -10.24 -3.23
CA ILE A 54 6.79 -11.17 -3.80
C ILE A 54 7.53 -10.60 -5.01
N SER A 55 7.06 -9.47 -5.57
CA SER A 55 7.72 -8.79 -6.69
C SER A 55 8.66 -7.69 -6.21
N ASN A 56 9.69 -7.39 -7.00
CA ASN A 56 10.47 -6.20 -6.82
C ASN A 56 9.70 -4.99 -7.33
N THR A 57 9.71 -3.90 -6.57
CA THR A 57 9.20 -2.59 -6.99
C THR A 57 10.28 -1.52 -6.80
N GLY A 58 10.04 -0.29 -7.20
CA GLY A 58 11.05 0.74 -6.99
C GLY A 58 10.58 2.13 -7.31
N PHE A 59 11.48 3.11 -7.09
CA PHE A 59 11.22 4.50 -7.48
C PHE A 59 12.50 5.21 -7.91
N ILE A 60 12.32 6.24 -8.71
CA ILE A 60 13.38 7.09 -9.22
C ILE A 60 13.04 8.54 -8.88
N ILE A 61 13.94 9.23 -8.19
CA ILE A 61 13.82 10.65 -7.90
C ILE A 61 14.47 11.43 -9.05
N GLY A 62 13.64 12.06 -9.88
CA GLY A 62 14.10 12.93 -10.97
C GLY A 62 14.36 14.37 -10.51
N GLU A 63 14.52 15.27 -11.45
CA GLU A 63 14.76 16.71 -11.15
C GLU A 63 13.47 17.41 -10.68
N ASN A 64 12.30 17.02 -11.18
CA ASN A 64 11.04 17.73 -10.97
C ASN A 64 9.91 16.82 -10.45
N ALA A 65 10.11 15.51 -10.41
CA ALA A 65 9.09 14.55 -10.02
C ALA A 65 9.72 13.19 -9.67
N VAL A 66 8.96 12.38 -8.95
CA VAL A 66 9.27 10.96 -8.71
C VAL A 66 8.47 10.10 -9.67
N LEU A 67 9.14 9.06 -10.20
CA LEU A 67 8.53 7.96 -10.96
C LEU A 67 8.58 6.71 -10.10
N VAL A 68 7.47 6.00 -10.02
CA VAL A 68 7.37 4.70 -9.34
C VAL A 68 7.25 3.58 -10.38
N ILE A 69 7.85 2.44 -10.10
CA ILE A 69 7.81 1.22 -10.94
C ILE A 69 7.11 0.14 -10.13
N ASP A 70 5.95 -0.29 -10.62
CA ASP A 70 5.01 -1.22 -10.03
C ASP A 70 4.40 -0.75 -8.69
N ALA A 71 3.11 -0.96 -8.57
CA ALA A 71 2.31 -0.46 -7.45
C ALA A 71 2.35 -1.38 -6.21
N GLY A 72 2.85 -2.60 -6.39
CA GLY A 72 2.81 -3.64 -5.37
C GLY A 72 1.43 -4.33 -5.24
N PRO A 73 1.32 -5.25 -4.26
CA PRO A 73 0.18 -6.17 -4.15
C PRO A 73 -1.10 -5.55 -3.57
N SER A 74 -1.05 -4.35 -2.97
CA SER A 74 -2.22 -3.79 -2.28
C SER A 74 -2.13 -2.29 -2.07
N TYR A 75 -3.28 -1.68 -1.73
CA TYR A 75 -3.36 -0.29 -1.28
C TYR A 75 -2.43 0.01 -0.09
N ILE A 76 -2.36 -0.92 0.88
CA ILE A 76 -1.51 -0.78 2.08
C ILE A 76 -0.03 -0.74 1.67
N TYR A 77 0.39 -1.64 0.78
CA TYR A 77 1.76 -1.63 0.25
C TYR A 77 2.11 -0.30 -0.42
N ALA A 78 1.26 0.16 -1.33
CA ALA A 78 1.44 1.43 -2.02
C ALA A 78 1.49 2.61 -1.05
N SER A 79 0.67 2.60 0.02
CA SER A 79 0.70 3.62 1.07
C SER A 79 2.06 3.67 1.77
N ASN A 80 2.62 2.52 2.14
CA ASN A 80 3.94 2.45 2.78
C ASN A 80 5.06 2.92 1.83
N VAL A 81 5.00 2.55 0.54
CA VAL A 81 5.95 3.04 -0.48
C VAL A 81 5.89 4.57 -0.59
N ILE A 82 4.69 5.14 -0.66
CA ILE A 82 4.49 6.59 -0.74
C ILE A 82 5.06 7.31 0.49
N GLU A 83 4.82 6.79 1.69
CA GLU A 83 5.38 7.33 2.94
C GLU A 83 6.92 7.32 2.92
N ILE A 84 7.51 6.22 2.45
CA ILE A 84 8.97 6.12 2.32
C ILE A 84 9.47 7.14 1.29
N ILE A 85 8.88 7.23 0.11
CA ILE A 85 9.26 8.21 -0.93
C ILE A 85 9.24 9.63 -0.35
N ASN A 86 8.19 10.00 0.38
CA ASN A 86 8.05 11.32 1.01
C ASN A 86 9.12 11.60 2.08
N SER A 87 9.76 10.56 2.65
CA SER A 87 10.90 10.72 3.54
C SER A 87 12.23 10.99 2.80
N TYR A 88 12.28 10.70 1.50
CA TYR A 88 13.47 10.92 0.64
C TYR A 88 13.37 12.17 -0.22
N SER A 89 12.15 12.62 -0.55
CA SER A 89 11.93 13.73 -1.50
C SER A 89 10.60 14.41 -1.27
N ASP A 90 10.60 15.75 -1.35
CA ASP A 90 9.38 16.59 -1.36
C ASP A 90 8.77 16.73 -2.78
N LEU A 91 9.37 16.11 -3.79
CA LEU A 91 8.88 16.16 -5.16
C LEU A 91 7.60 15.32 -5.33
N PRO A 92 6.65 15.76 -6.19
CA PRO A 92 5.44 15.01 -6.42
C PRO A 92 5.70 13.65 -7.07
N ILE A 93 5.01 12.61 -6.62
CA ILE A 93 4.98 11.31 -7.29
C ILE A 93 4.06 11.47 -8.51
N LYS A 94 4.65 11.75 -9.67
CA LYS A 94 3.90 12.13 -10.87
C LYS A 94 3.56 10.94 -11.77
N TYR A 95 4.39 9.91 -11.78
CA TYR A 95 4.24 8.77 -12.69
C TYR A 95 4.32 7.46 -11.94
N LEU A 96 3.42 6.53 -12.29
CA LEU A 96 3.50 5.12 -11.94
C LEU A 96 3.54 4.29 -13.22
N VAL A 97 4.66 3.63 -13.49
CA VAL A 97 4.77 2.63 -14.56
C VAL A 97 4.41 1.27 -13.99
N VAL A 98 3.35 0.65 -14.53
CA VAL A 98 2.96 -0.72 -14.18
C VAL A 98 3.42 -1.65 -15.29
N THR A 99 4.35 -2.54 -14.97
CA THR A 99 4.98 -3.43 -15.96
C THR A 99 3.99 -4.42 -16.57
N HIS A 100 3.12 -4.99 -15.74
CA HIS A 100 2.06 -5.91 -16.18
C HIS A 100 0.95 -6.07 -15.12
N HIS A 101 -0.10 -6.81 -15.48
CA HIS A 101 -1.37 -6.87 -14.76
C HIS A 101 -1.41 -7.79 -13.51
N HIS A 102 -0.34 -8.50 -13.17
CA HIS A 102 -0.36 -9.38 -12.00
C HIS A 102 -0.52 -8.60 -10.71
N ALA A 103 -1.13 -9.24 -9.72
CA ALA A 103 -1.56 -8.59 -8.48
C ALA A 103 -0.41 -7.93 -7.71
N ASP A 104 0.71 -8.62 -7.60
CA ASP A 104 1.93 -8.18 -6.90
C ASP A 104 2.62 -6.97 -7.55
N HIS A 105 2.21 -6.59 -8.78
CA HIS A 105 2.68 -5.41 -9.50
C HIS A 105 1.63 -4.29 -9.61
N SER A 106 0.34 -4.59 -9.52
CA SER A 106 -0.70 -3.68 -9.98
C SER A 106 -1.80 -3.33 -8.96
N PHE A 107 -1.96 -4.07 -7.87
CA PHE A 107 -3.11 -3.88 -6.98
C PHE A 107 -3.01 -2.65 -6.07
N GLY A 108 -1.84 -2.04 -5.95
CA GLY A 108 -1.68 -0.75 -5.27
C GLY A 108 -2.08 0.47 -6.10
N ILE A 109 -2.50 0.33 -7.38
CA ILE A 109 -2.83 1.44 -8.29
C ILE A 109 -3.82 2.43 -7.66
N SER A 110 -4.85 1.94 -6.95
CA SER A 110 -5.89 2.78 -6.34
C SER A 110 -5.30 3.87 -5.44
N LYS A 111 -4.24 3.57 -4.70
CA LYS A 111 -3.57 4.54 -3.82
C LYS A 111 -2.88 5.66 -4.60
N TYR A 112 -2.26 5.35 -5.73
CA TYR A 112 -1.62 6.35 -6.58
C TYR A 112 -2.62 7.25 -7.29
N LEU A 113 -3.80 6.74 -7.64
CA LEU A 113 -4.89 7.56 -8.21
C LEU A 113 -5.39 8.62 -7.23
N GLU A 114 -5.43 8.33 -5.92
CA GLU A 114 -5.84 9.30 -4.89
C GLU A 114 -4.93 10.55 -4.83
N ILE A 115 -3.65 10.39 -5.18
CA ILE A 115 -2.68 11.49 -5.19
C ILE A 115 -2.44 12.07 -6.61
N ASN A 116 -3.35 11.78 -7.56
CA ASN A 116 -3.32 12.23 -8.94
C ASN A 116 -2.05 11.81 -9.72
N THR A 117 -1.49 10.65 -9.42
CA THR A 117 -0.38 10.06 -10.18
C THR A 117 -0.87 9.56 -11.54
N GLU A 118 -0.13 9.88 -12.59
CA GLU A 118 -0.39 9.38 -13.95
C GLU A 118 0.04 7.92 -14.07
N ILE A 119 -0.89 7.04 -14.43
CA ILE A 119 -0.64 5.60 -14.56
C ILE A 119 -0.25 5.27 -16.00
N ILE A 120 0.91 4.68 -16.18
CA ILE A 120 1.47 4.26 -17.47
C ILE A 120 1.50 2.74 -17.49
N MET A 121 0.71 2.15 -18.40
CA MET A 121 0.62 0.69 -18.56
C MET A 121 0.40 0.36 -20.04
N ALA A 122 0.98 -0.72 -20.53
CA ALA A 122 0.74 -1.18 -21.90
C ALA A 122 -0.74 -1.52 -22.12
N GLU A 123 -1.32 -1.13 -23.24
CA GLU A 123 -2.76 -1.35 -23.54
C GLU A 123 -3.19 -2.82 -23.37
N ALA A 124 -2.34 -3.75 -23.79
CA ALA A 124 -2.61 -5.18 -23.64
C ALA A 124 -2.73 -5.59 -22.16
N GLU A 125 -1.92 -4.98 -21.30
CA GLU A 125 -1.94 -5.26 -19.85
C GLU A 125 -3.14 -4.60 -19.17
N VAL A 126 -3.55 -3.41 -19.61
CA VAL A 126 -4.81 -2.78 -19.16
C VAL A 126 -6.01 -3.68 -19.45
N LYS A 127 -6.09 -4.25 -20.65
CA LYS A 127 -7.15 -5.19 -21.03
C LYS A 127 -7.16 -6.45 -20.15
N ARG A 128 -5.99 -6.96 -19.81
CA ARG A 128 -5.84 -8.11 -18.90
C ARG A 128 -6.22 -7.75 -17.46
N TYR A 129 -5.79 -6.60 -16.98
CA TYR A 129 -6.12 -6.09 -15.65
C TYR A 129 -7.64 -6.00 -15.47
N ILE A 130 -8.35 -5.38 -16.41
CA ILE A 130 -9.82 -5.28 -16.40
C ILE A 130 -10.47 -6.66 -16.45
N LYS A 131 -9.96 -7.56 -17.30
CA LYS A 131 -10.54 -8.91 -17.48
C LYS A 131 -10.34 -9.83 -16.27
N TYR A 132 -9.16 -9.78 -15.65
CA TYR A 132 -8.76 -10.78 -14.65
C TYR A 132 -8.68 -10.23 -13.23
N GLY A 133 -8.58 -8.91 -13.02
CA GLY A 133 -8.31 -8.28 -11.73
C GLY A 133 -9.24 -8.75 -10.61
N ASN A 134 -10.56 -8.72 -10.83
CA ASN A 134 -11.53 -9.18 -9.82
C ASN A 134 -11.37 -10.66 -9.44
N ARG A 135 -10.95 -11.51 -10.37
CA ARG A 135 -10.70 -12.93 -10.09
C ARG A 135 -9.41 -13.08 -9.28
N SER A 136 -8.37 -12.40 -9.70
CA SER A 136 -7.07 -12.41 -9.01
C SER A 136 -7.19 -11.87 -7.58
N LEU A 137 -7.94 -10.78 -7.37
CA LEU A 137 -8.20 -10.22 -6.05
C LEU A 137 -8.89 -11.25 -5.13
N ARG A 138 -9.94 -11.92 -5.60
CA ARG A 138 -10.61 -12.97 -4.83
C ARG A 138 -9.69 -14.15 -4.51
N GLN A 139 -8.87 -14.58 -5.47
CA GLN A 139 -7.94 -15.69 -5.25
C GLN A 139 -6.90 -15.32 -4.19
N LEU A 140 -6.29 -14.15 -4.33
CA LEU A 140 -5.25 -13.68 -3.44
C LEU A 140 -5.80 -13.42 -2.03
N SER A 141 -6.96 -12.75 -1.90
CA SER A 141 -7.59 -12.50 -0.59
C SER A 141 -8.02 -13.78 0.15
N ASN A 142 -8.29 -14.86 -0.57
CA ASN A 142 -8.56 -16.16 0.04
C ASN A 142 -7.27 -16.86 0.53
N GLN A 143 -6.11 -16.52 -0.03
CA GLN A 143 -4.83 -17.10 0.36
C GLN A 143 -4.19 -16.38 1.55
N ILE A 144 -4.29 -15.05 1.60
CA ILE A 144 -3.54 -14.22 2.56
C ILE A 144 -4.41 -13.39 3.50
N GLY A 145 -5.74 -13.51 3.40
CA GLY A 145 -6.67 -12.71 4.21
C GLY A 145 -7.14 -11.44 3.50
N LYS A 146 -8.37 -11.02 3.83
CA LYS A 146 -9.02 -9.84 3.22
C LYS A 146 -8.47 -8.53 3.76
N GLU A 147 -7.92 -8.55 4.94
CA GLU A 147 -7.33 -7.41 5.65
C GLU A 147 -6.18 -6.74 4.88
N TRP A 148 -5.48 -7.50 4.04
CA TRP A 148 -4.44 -6.97 3.17
C TRP A 148 -4.96 -6.11 2.00
N PHE A 149 -6.27 -6.23 1.70
CA PHE A 149 -6.88 -5.60 0.53
C PHE A 149 -7.91 -4.53 0.89
N LEU A 150 -7.85 -3.99 2.09
CA LEU A 150 -8.67 -2.84 2.45
C LEU A 150 -8.33 -1.67 1.51
N ASN A 151 -9.37 -1.16 0.81
CA ASN A 151 -9.26 -0.08 -0.18
C ASN A 151 -8.53 -0.42 -1.50
N THR A 152 -8.17 -1.69 -1.74
CA THR A 152 -7.58 -2.15 -3.02
C THR A 152 -8.60 -2.25 -4.14
#